data_7b5d0dd9d2fe4458b1395f95470f7af7
#
_entry.id   7b5d0dd9d2fe4458b1395f95470f7af7
#
_cell.length_a   1.000
_cell.length_b   1.000
_cell.length_c   1.000
_cell.angle_alpha   90.00
_cell.angle_beta   90.00
_cell.angle_gamma   90.00
#
_symmetry.space_group_name_H-M   'P 1'
#
loop_
_entity.id
_entity.type
_entity.pdbx_description
1 polymer ?
#
loop_
_entity_poly.entity_id
_entity_poly.type
_entity_poly.pdbx_seq_one_letter_code
_entity_poly.pdbx_strand_id
1 'polypeptide(L)'
;MVWICSGFWKSWFGFAQVFKQSWFGFDKDFTHFWFGFEYYYVSLSLIYNHLDMFKRIALNYLREWAKKDERKPLVLRGARQVGKTTLVRMFAEEFSNYIYLNLEEKENAALFAADYSFDDLLSGIFFKANVRQDNRRTLIFIDEIQNEPKAVQTLRFFYEKRPDIYVIAAGSLLESLMDR
;
A
#
# COMPACT_ATOMS: atom_id res chain seq x y z
N MET A 1 -12.39 -3.71 9.00
CA MET A 1 -11.07 -3.33 9.54
C MET A 1 -10.17 -4.54 9.42
N VAL A 2 -9.23 -4.54 8.49
CA VAL A 2 -8.35 -5.69 8.26
C VAL A 2 -6.97 -5.31 8.76
N TRP A 3 -6.49 -6.02 9.79
CA TRP A 3 -5.14 -5.91 10.33
C TRP A 3 -4.17 -6.65 9.39
N ILE A 4 -3.30 -5.95 8.72
CA ILE A 4 -2.17 -6.54 8.00
C ILE A 4 -0.89 -5.95 8.61
N CYS A 5 -0.09 -6.80 9.23
CA CYS A 5 1.27 -6.59 9.73
C CYS A 5 1.47 -6.28 11.23
N SER A 6 1.26 -7.27 12.10
CA SER A 6 2.00 -7.32 13.37
C SER A 6 2.73 -8.66 13.64
N GLY A 7 2.57 -9.66 12.76
CA GLY A 7 3.15 -11.01 12.97
C GLY A 7 4.52 -11.28 12.30
N PHE A 8 4.98 -10.42 11.39
CA PHE A 8 6.07 -10.78 10.47
C PHE A 8 7.48 -10.61 11.04
N TRP A 9 7.67 -9.74 12.03
CA TRP A 9 9.01 -9.51 12.62
C TRP A 9 9.53 -10.67 13.48
N LYS A 10 8.65 -11.41 14.14
CA LYS A 10 9.08 -12.57 14.97
C LYS A 10 9.55 -13.77 14.15
N SER A 11 9.04 -13.96 12.94
CA SER A 11 9.45 -15.03 12.04
C SER A 11 10.84 -14.77 11.42
N TRP A 12 11.21 -13.53 11.21
CA TRP A 12 12.47 -13.14 10.57
C TRP A 12 13.70 -13.35 11.48
N PHE A 13 13.56 -13.11 12.79
CA PHE A 13 14.62 -13.36 13.75
C PHE A 13 14.88 -14.88 13.99
N GLY A 14 13.86 -15.70 13.89
CA GLY A 14 14.00 -17.16 14.01
C GLY A 14 14.73 -17.79 12.83
N PHE A 15 14.56 -17.27 11.62
CA PHE A 15 15.17 -17.80 10.40
C PHE A 15 16.67 -17.47 10.32
N ALA A 16 17.08 -16.29 10.79
CA ALA A 16 18.51 -15.90 10.83
C ALA A 16 19.31 -16.74 11.85
N GLN A 17 18.68 -17.23 12.92
CA GLN A 17 19.34 -18.06 13.92
C GLN A 17 19.52 -19.53 13.50
N VAL A 18 18.61 -20.10 12.74
CA VAL A 18 18.70 -21.48 12.23
C VAL A 18 19.83 -21.59 11.18
N PHE A 19 20.08 -20.55 10.39
CA PHE A 19 21.14 -20.53 9.38
C PHE A 19 22.56 -20.45 9.98
N LYS A 20 22.69 -19.90 11.20
CA LYS A 20 23.99 -19.73 11.86
C LYS A 20 24.52 -21.03 12.51
N GLN A 21 23.67 -22.02 12.77
CA GLN A 21 24.06 -23.27 13.43
C GLN A 21 24.46 -24.44 12.49
N SER A 22 24.22 -24.31 11.18
CA SER A 22 24.44 -25.43 10.25
C SER A 22 25.76 -25.40 9.48
N TRP A 23 26.65 -24.43 9.70
CA TRP A 23 27.82 -24.24 8.85
C TRP A 23 29.15 -24.02 9.59
N PHE A 24 29.39 -24.72 10.69
CA PHE A 24 30.73 -24.81 11.27
C PHE A 24 31.32 -26.20 10.98
N GLY A 25 32.09 -26.31 9.90
CA GLY A 25 32.90 -27.47 9.63
C GLY A 25 33.24 -27.62 8.14
N PHE A 26 34.07 -26.77 7.58
CA PHE A 26 34.93 -27.10 6.46
C PHE A 26 36.16 -26.18 6.37
N ASP A 27 37.31 -26.81 6.08
CA ASP A 27 38.67 -26.35 6.19
C ASP A 27 39.01 -25.20 5.24
N LYS A 28 39.92 -24.34 5.69
CA LYS A 28 40.47 -23.20 4.96
C LYS A 28 41.44 -23.68 3.89
N ASP A 29 41.17 -23.37 2.67
CA ASP A 29 42.05 -22.91 1.60
C ASP A 29 41.47 -23.33 0.24
N PHE A 30 41.25 -22.37 -0.62
CA PHE A 30 41.02 -22.43 -2.06
C PHE A 30 39.64 -22.12 -2.67
N THR A 31 38.61 -21.72 -1.95
CA THR A 31 37.28 -21.46 -2.57
C THR A 31 36.71 -20.08 -2.33
N HIS A 32 37.48 -19.10 -1.86
CA HIS A 32 36.96 -17.82 -1.39
C HIS A 32 36.43 -16.87 -2.47
N PHE A 33 36.65 -17.13 -3.77
CA PHE A 33 36.21 -16.19 -4.82
C PHE A 33 34.93 -16.62 -5.55
N TRP A 34 34.64 -17.92 -5.60
CA TRP A 34 33.44 -18.43 -6.28
C TRP A 34 32.22 -18.59 -5.38
N PHE A 35 32.40 -18.98 -4.13
CA PHE A 35 31.31 -19.16 -3.18
C PHE A 35 30.65 -17.84 -2.75
N GLY A 36 31.34 -16.73 -2.75
CA GLY A 36 30.80 -15.40 -2.44
C GLY A 36 29.71 -14.97 -3.41
N PHE A 37 29.86 -15.30 -4.69
CA PHE A 37 28.91 -14.91 -5.74
C PHE A 37 27.65 -15.79 -5.72
N GLU A 38 27.78 -17.08 -5.50
CA GLU A 38 26.63 -17.98 -5.40
C GLU A 38 25.82 -17.74 -4.13
N TYR A 39 26.48 -17.47 -3.00
CA TYR A 39 25.80 -17.15 -1.74
C TYR A 39 25.01 -15.83 -1.83
N TYR A 40 25.53 -14.84 -2.51
CA TYR A 40 24.85 -13.58 -2.76
C TYR A 40 23.64 -13.77 -3.70
N TYR A 41 23.77 -14.61 -4.71
CA TYR A 41 22.70 -14.91 -5.65
C TYR A 41 21.57 -15.73 -5.03
N VAL A 42 21.87 -16.72 -4.23
CA VAL A 42 20.89 -17.55 -3.52
C VAL A 42 20.14 -16.70 -2.47
N SER A 43 20.83 -15.84 -1.72
CA SER A 43 20.18 -14.96 -0.74
C SER A 43 19.29 -13.92 -1.41
N LEU A 44 19.71 -13.34 -2.53
CA LEU A 44 18.89 -12.42 -3.32
C LEU A 44 17.68 -13.11 -3.95
N SER A 45 17.84 -14.33 -4.48
CA SER A 45 16.72 -15.05 -5.07
C SER A 45 15.68 -15.47 -4.04
N LEU A 46 16.11 -15.87 -2.82
CA LEU A 46 15.21 -16.18 -1.71
C LEU A 46 14.46 -14.93 -1.22
N ILE A 47 15.15 -13.79 -1.10
CA ILE A 47 14.53 -12.51 -0.75
C ILE A 47 13.56 -12.07 -1.85
N TYR A 48 13.94 -12.22 -3.11
CA TYR A 48 13.10 -11.86 -4.25
C TYR A 48 11.83 -12.70 -4.33
N ASN A 49 11.95 -14.03 -4.15
CA ASN A 49 10.81 -14.94 -4.10
C ASN A 49 9.88 -14.67 -2.91
N HIS A 50 10.44 -14.29 -1.76
CA HIS A 50 9.65 -13.96 -0.58
C HIS A 50 8.89 -12.64 -0.73
N LEU A 51 9.52 -11.63 -1.31
CA LEU A 51 8.89 -10.35 -1.65
C LEU A 51 7.79 -10.52 -2.71
N ASP A 52 8.02 -11.38 -3.69
CA ASP A 52 7.05 -11.66 -4.76
C ASP A 52 5.83 -12.43 -4.22
N MET A 53 6.04 -13.37 -3.30
CA MET A 53 4.95 -14.08 -2.63
C MET A 53 4.12 -13.13 -1.76
N PHE A 54 4.76 -12.22 -1.01
CA PHE A 54 4.06 -11.20 -0.23
C PHE A 54 3.24 -10.26 -1.11
N LYS A 55 3.81 -9.78 -2.23
CA LYS A 55 3.10 -8.95 -3.21
C LYS A 55 1.85 -9.66 -3.75
N ARG A 56 1.96 -10.95 -4.11
CA ARG A 56 0.83 -11.74 -4.62
C ARG A 56 -0.28 -11.90 -3.60
N ILE A 57 0.06 -12.21 -2.35
CA ILE A 57 -0.93 -12.35 -1.26
C ILE A 57 -1.63 -11.02 -1.02
N ALA A 58 -0.89 -9.93 -0.84
CA ALA A 58 -1.45 -8.61 -0.59
C ALA A 58 -2.33 -8.11 -1.76
N LEU A 59 -1.91 -8.36 -3.00
CA LEU A 59 -2.69 -8.02 -4.19
C LEU A 59 -4.01 -8.80 -4.26
N ASN A 60 -4.00 -10.09 -3.88
CA ASN A 60 -5.23 -10.88 -3.82
C ASN A 60 -6.22 -10.33 -2.79
N TYR A 61 -5.75 -9.83 -1.64
CA TYR A 61 -6.63 -9.16 -0.69
C TYR A 61 -7.30 -7.90 -1.27
N LEU A 62 -6.55 -7.10 -2.05
CA LEU A 62 -7.13 -5.94 -2.75
C LEU A 62 -8.18 -6.36 -3.78
N ARG A 63 -7.93 -7.44 -4.52
CA ARG A 63 -8.87 -8.00 -5.50
C ARG A 63 -10.14 -8.50 -4.82
N GLU A 64 -10.03 -9.24 -3.71
CA GLU A 64 -11.19 -9.71 -2.95
C GLU A 64 -11.99 -8.54 -2.33
N TRP A 65 -11.31 -7.50 -1.82
CA TRP A 65 -11.97 -6.28 -1.39
C TRP A 65 -12.73 -5.62 -2.54
N ALA A 66 -12.15 -5.55 -3.73
CA ALA A 66 -12.76 -4.90 -4.89
C ALA A 66 -14.00 -5.60 -5.43
N LYS A 67 -14.18 -6.90 -5.14
CA LYS A 67 -15.36 -7.69 -5.55
C LYS A 67 -16.59 -7.50 -4.67
N LYS A 68 -16.42 -6.86 -3.50
CA LYS A 68 -17.53 -6.69 -2.55
C LYS A 68 -18.54 -5.67 -3.08
N ASP A 69 -19.82 -6.00 -3.04
CA ASP A 69 -20.93 -5.11 -3.46
C ASP A 69 -21.00 -3.87 -2.55
N GLU A 70 -20.99 -4.08 -1.22
CA GLU A 70 -20.94 -3.01 -0.23
C GLU A 70 -19.49 -2.67 0.16
N ARG A 71 -18.70 -2.22 -0.82
CA ARG A 71 -17.29 -1.94 -0.64
C ARG A 71 -17.04 -0.60 0.04
N LYS A 72 -16.61 -0.65 1.29
CA LYS A 72 -16.12 0.55 2.00
C LYS A 72 -14.72 0.94 1.52
N PRO A 73 -14.35 2.25 1.56
CA PRO A 73 -12.97 2.68 1.34
C PRO A 73 -12.00 1.85 2.17
N LEU A 74 -10.91 1.43 1.54
CA LEU A 74 -9.89 0.62 2.20
C LEU A 74 -8.81 1.51 2.80
N VAL A 75 -8.45 1.27 4.06
CA VAL A 75 -7.38 2.00 4.73
C VAL A 75 -6.20 1.07 4.95
N LEU A 76 -5.07 1.35 4.29
CA LEU A 76 -3.81 0.62 4.44
C LEU A 76 -2.96 1.28 5.53
N ARG A 77 -2.79 0.56 6.65
CA ARG A 77 -1.93 0.98 7.75
C ARG A 77 -0.60 0.24 7.70
N GLY A 78 0.45 0.90 8.12
CA GLY A 78 1.76 0.28 8.25
C GLY A 78 2.88 1.29 8.24
N ALA A 79 4.07 0.89 8.70
CA ALA A 79 5.26 1.73 8.76
C ALA A 79 5.58 2.38 7.40
N ARG A 80 6.37 3.45 7.43
CA ARG A 80 6.93 4.04 6.20
C ARG A 80 7.77 3.00 5.45
N GLN A 81 7.80 3.11 4.12
CA GLN A 81 8.65 2.29 3.22
C GLN A 81 8.37 0.78 3.20
N VAL A 82 7.23 0.31 3.73
CA VAL A 82 6.85 -1.12 3.65
C VAL A 82 6.19 -1.51 2.31
N GLY A 83 6.14 -0.61 1.33
CA GLY A 83 5.64 -0.91 -0.01
C GLY A 83 4.15 -0.69 -0.23
N LYS A 84 3.43 0.05 0.64
CA LYS A 84 2.00 0.36 0.46
C LYS A 84 1.70 0.98 -0.90
N THR A 85 2.41 2.03 -1.26
CA THR A 85 2.25 2.76 -2.52
C THR A 85 2.53 1.86 -3.73
N THR A 86 3.57 1.03 -3.66
CA THR A 86 3.90 0.06 -4.72
C THR A 86 2.79 -0.96 -4.90
N LEU A 87 2.24 -1.50 -3.81
CA LEU A 87 1.13 -2.44 -3.86
C LEU A 87 -0.10 -1.84 -4.55
N VAL A 88 -0.47 -0.60 -4.18
CA VAL A 88 -1.63 0.06 -4.78
C VAL A 88 -1.39 0.38 -6.25
N ARG A 89 -0.18 0.78 -6.65
CA ARG A 89 0.17 0.99 -8.07
C ARG A 89 0.03 -0.28 -8.89
N MET A 90 0.48 -1.42 -8.38
CA MET A 90 0.29 -2.71 -9.06
C MET A 90 -1.19 -3.05 -9.20
N PHE A 91 -1.99 -2.77 -8.18
CA PHE A 91 -3.44 -2.99 -8.23
C PHE A 91 -4.15 -2.02 -9.19
N ALA A 92 -3.64 -0.80 -9.33
CA ALA A 92 -4.17 0.22 -10.22
C ALA A 92 -4.12 -0.15 -11.71
N GLU A 93 -3.23 -1.07 -12.10
CA GLU A 93 -3.16 -1.60 -13.46
C GLU A 93 -4.45 -2.31 -13.91
N GLU A 94 -5.30 -2.70 -12.95
CA GLU A 94 -6.60 -3.34 -13.21
C GLU A 94 -7.75 -2.32 -13.44
N PHE A 95 -7.45 -1.02 -13.40
CA PHE A 95 -8.43 0.07 -13.52
C PHE A 95 -8.23 0.87 -14.79
N SER A 96 -9.34 1.37 -15.34
CA SER A 96 -9.30 2.25 -16.52
C SER A 96 -8.80 3.65 -16.17
N ASN A 97 -9.11 4.11 -14.95
CA ASN A 97 -8.67 5.39 -14.43
C ASN A 97 -7.98 5.20 -13.06
N TYR A 98 -6.82 5.81 -12.92
CA TYR A 98 -6.09 5.83 -11.65
C TYR A 98 -5.75 7.27 -11.28
N ILE A 99 -6.19 7.70 -10.10
CA ILE A 99 -5.93 9.03 -9.54
C ILE A 99 -5.11 8.85 -8.27
N TYR A 100 -3.92 9.44 -8.25
CA TYR A 100 -3.00 9.41 -7.12
C TYR A 100 -2.90 10.78 -6.46
N LEU A 101 -3.19 10.85 -5.17
CA LEU A 101 -3.14 12.07 -4.36
C LEU A 101 -2.24 11.81 -3.15
N ASN A 102 -1.04 12.40 -3.15
CA ASN A 102 -0.15 12.41 -1.99
C ASN A 102 -0.44 13.66 -1.15
N LEU A 103 -0.94 13.49 0.08
CA LEU A 103 -1.28 14.62 0.96
C LEU A 103 -0.07 15.24 1.67
N GLU A 104 1.17 14.78 1.41
CA GLU A 104 2.37 15.57 1.71
C GLU A 104 2.51 16.78 0.78
N GLU A 105 1.93 16.70 -0.43
CA GLU A 105 1.88 17.79 -1.38
C GLU A 105 0.78 18.78 -0.99
N LYS A 106 1.16 20.05 -0.73
CA LYS A 106 0.24 21.11 -0.28
C LYS A 106 -0.97 21.31 -1.20
N GLU A 107 -0.76 21.17 -2.50
CA GLU A 107 -1.82 21.32 -3.51
C GLU A 107 -2.87 20.20 -3.43
N ASN A 108 -2.47 18.97 -3.08
CA ASN A 108 -3.37 17.85 -2.88
C ASN A 108 -4.11 18.00 -1.56
N ALA A 109 -3.40 18.36 -0.48
CA ALA A 109 -4.00 18.61 0.82
C ALA A 109 -5.02 19.76 0.78
N ALA A 110 -4.73 20.82 0.04
CA ALA A 110 -5.61 21.98 -0.10
C ALA A 110 -7.01 21.65 -0.68
N LEU A 111 -7.12 20.60 -1.52
CA LEU A 111 -8.40 20.13 -2.04
C LEU A 111 -9.34 19.66 -0.90
N PHE A 112 -8.79 19.02 0.11
CA PHE A 112 -9.55 18.48 1.26
C PHE A 112 -9.69 19.51 2.39
N ALA A 113 -8.73 20.43 2.52
CA ALA A 113 -8.73 21.44 3.57
C ALA A 113 -9.84 22.50 3.37
N ALA A 114 -10.19 22.80 2.12
CA ALA A 114 -11.23 23.73 1.78
C ALA A 114 -12.63 23.20 2.15
N ASP A 115 -13.54 24.11 2.51
CA ASP A 115 -14.93 23.75 2.85
C ASP A 115 -15.79 23.62 1.57
N TYR A 116 -15.34 22.77 0.66
CA TYR A 116 -16.09 22.42 -0.54
C TYR A 116 -17.21 21.42 -0.24
N SER A 117 -18.26 21.44 -1.04
CA SER A 117 -19.18 20.31 -1.08
C SER A 117 -18.45 19.05 -1.56
N PHE A 118 -18.97 17.86 -1.23
CA PHE A 118 -18.37 16.61 -1.70
C PHE A 118 -18.31 16.55 -3.24
N ASP A 119 -19.31 17.08 -3.92
CA ASP A 119 -19.38 17.05 -5.38
C ASP A 119 -18.36 18.01 -6.02
N ASP A 120 -18.13 19.17 -5.40
CA ASP A 120 -17.10 20.11 -5.84
C ASP A 120 -15.70 19.53 -5.59
N LEU A 121 -15.47 18.92 -4.42
CA LEU A 121 -14.23 18.23 -4.12
C LEU A 121 -13.96 17.13 -5.15
N LEU A 122 -14.95 16.30 -5.42
CA LEU A 122 -14.81 15.20 -6.39
C LEU A 122 -14.48 15.75 -7.78
N SER A 123 -15.20 16.78 -8.22
CA SER A 123 -14.93 17.47 -9.49
C SER A 123 -13.51 18.03 -9.54
N GLY A 124 -13.04 18.65 -8.45
CA GLY A 124 -11.67 19.15 -8.31
C GLY A 124 -10.61 18.04 -8.41
N ILE A 125 -10.86 16.88 -7.80
CA ILE A 125 -9.98 15.70 -7.88
C ILE A 125 -9.86 15.23 -9.33
N PHE A 126 -10.97 15.04 -10.03
CA PHE A 126 -10.98 14.60 -11.43
C PHE A 126 -10.34 15.62 -12.36
N PHE A 127 -10.63 16.90 -12.16
CA PHE A 127 -10.04 18.00 -12.94
C PHE A 127 -8.52 18.04 -12.77
N LYS A 128 -8.02 18.01 -11.52
CA LYS A 128 -6.58 18.02 -11.24
C LYS A 128 -5.86 16.84 -11.86
N ALA A 129 -6.49 15.68 -11.81
CA ALA A 129 -5.92 14.45 -12.40
C ALA A 129 -6.02 14.40 -13.94
N ASN A 130 -6.67 15.38 -14.56
CA ASN A 130 -7.00 15.38 -15.98
C ASN A 130 -7.70 14.09 -16.45
N VAL A 131 -8.61 13.59 -15.61
CA VAL A 131 -9.42 12.38 -15.85
C VAL A 131 -10.87 12.79 -16.01
N ARG A 132 -11.56 12.24 -17.00
CA ARG A 132 -13.00 12.48 -17.16
C ARG A 132 -13.78 11.70 -16.11
N GLN A 133 -14.76 12.37 -15.51
CA GLN A 133 -15.71 11.73 -14.60
C GLN A 133 -16.78 11.01 -15.44
N ASP A 134 -16.50 9.75 -15.75
CA ASP A 134 -17.36 8.87 -16.51
C ASP A 134 -17.60 7.55 -15.77
N ASN A 135 -18.32 6.61 -16.39
CA ASN A 135 -18.66 5.32 -15.78
C ASN A 135 -17.53 4.27 -15.85
N ARG A 136 -16.31 4.67 -16.23
CA ARG A 136 -15.17 3.77 -16.24
C ARG A 136 -14.72 3.45 -14.82
N ARG A 137 -14.23 2.23 -14.64
CA ARG A 137 -13.72 1.74 -13.36
C ARG A 137 -12.56 2.62 -12.90
N THR A 138 -12.80 3.40 -11.85
CA THR A 138 -11.85 4.42 -11.35
C THR A 138 -11.36 4.06 -9.96
N LEU A 139 -10.04 4.09 -9.76
CA LEU A 139 -9.39 3.99 -8.46
C LEU A 139 -8.81 5.33 -8.05
N ILE A 140 -9.20 5.82 -6.87
CA ILE A 140 -8.58 6.97 -6.20
C ILE A 140 -7.71 6.45 -5.07
N PHE A 141 -6.43 6.79 -5.09
CA PHE A 141 -5.49 6.47 -4.03
C PHE A 141 -5.04 7.74 -3.31
N ILE A 142 -5.37 7.84 -2.02
CA ILE A 142 -5.03 8.95 -1.14
C ILE A 142 -3.90 8.48 -0.23
N ASP A 143 -2.67 8.94 -0.51
CA ASP A 143 -1.48 8.56 0.26
C ASP A 143 -1.18 9.61 1.34
N GLU A 144 -0.59 9.17 2.46
CA GLU A 144 -0.26 9.97 3.64
C GLU A 144 -1.47 10.75 4.20
N ILE A 145 -2.63 10.07 4.26
CA ILE A 145 -3.94 10.66 4.60
C ILE A 145 -3.95 11.34 5.99
N GLN A 146 -3.03 10.97 6.90
CA GLN A 146 -2.94 11.60 8.22
C GLN A 146 -2.54 13.08 8.17
N ASN A 147 -2.00 13.56 7.04
CA ASN A 147 -1.62 14.97 6.89
C ASN A 147 -2.81 15.91 6.73
N GLU A 148 -4.00 15.37 6.39
CA GLU A 148 -5.23 16.16 6.28
C GLU A 148 -6.42 15.42 6.93
N PRO A 149 -6.80 15.79 8.17
CA PRO A 149 -7.88 15.12 8.90
C PRO A 149 -9.24 15.17 8.18
N LYS A 150 -9.54 16.23 7.41
CA LYS A 150 -10.78 16.32 6.64
C LYS A 150 -10.85 15.25 5.54
N ALA A 151 -9.70 14.84 4.99
CA ALA A 151 -9.65 13.75 4.01
C ALA A 151 -10.12 12.41 4.61
N VAL A 152 -9.81 12.14 5.89
CA VAL A 152 -10.31 10.95 6.59
C VAL A 152 -11.83 10.97 6.70
N GLN A 153 -12.42 12.11 7.05
CA GLN A 153 -13.88 12.29 7.14
C GLN A 153 -14.54 12.12 5.77
N THR A 154 -13.88 12.54 4.71
CA THR A 154 -14.38 12.44 3.33
C THR A 154 -14.53 11.00 2.85
N LEU A 155 -13.76 10.04 3.40
CA LEU A 155 -13.89 8.62 3.04
C LEU A 155 -15.31 8.09 3.23
N ARG A 156 -16.05 8.59 4.25
CA ARG A 156 -17.44 8.22 4.46
C ARG A 156 -18.33 8.64 3.29
N PHE A 157 -18.13 9.86 2.76
CA PHE A 157 -18.94 10.37 1.65
C PHE A 157 -18.70 9.61 0.35
N PHE A 158 -17.49 9.11 0.10
CA PHE A 158 -17.24 8.22 -1.03
C PHE A 158 -18.07 6.95 -0.93
N TYR A 159 -18.15 6.34 0.26
CA TYR A 159 -18.99 5.16 0.47
C TYR A 159 -20.49 5.44 0.28
N GLU A 160 -20.98 6.55 0.83
CA GLU A 160 -22.42 6.86 0.83
C GLU A 160 -22.92 7.38 -0.51
N LYS A 161 -22.13 8.20 -1.23
CA LYS A 161 -22.57 8.92 -2.43
C LYS A 161 -22.02 8.34 -3.73
N ARG A 162 -20.82 7.74 -3.69
CA ARG A 162 -20.12 7.24 -4.89
C ARG A 162 -19.51 5.85 -4.68
N PRO A 163 -20.35 4.83 -4.42
CA PRO A 163 -19.88 3.46 -4.23
C PRO A 163 -19.25 2.85 -5.50
N ASP A 164 -19.49 3.46 -6.66
CA ASP A 164 -18.90 3.13 -7.95
C ASP A 164 -17.39 3.41 -8.02
N ILE A 165 -16.90 4.36 -7.24
CA ILE A 165 -15.49 4.73 -7.17
C ILE A 165 -14.77 3.87 -6.14
N TYR A 166 -13.63 3.30 -6.53
CA TYR A 166 -12.76 2.55 -5.63
C TYR A 166 -11.82 3.51 -4.92
N VAL A 167 -11.84 3.50 -3.59
CA VAL A 167 -10.99 4.39 -2.79
C VAL A 167 -10.10 3.58 -1.87
N ILE A 168 -8.80 3.83 -1.99
CA ILE A 168 -7.79 3.31 -1.07
C ILE A 168 -7.10 4.51 -0.43
N ALA A 169 -6.99 4.51 0.89
CA ALA A 169 -6.21 5.47 1.64
C ALA A 169 -5.02 4.78 2.30
N ALA A 170 -3.88 5.45 2.38
CA ALA A 170 -2.71 4.95 3.10
C ALA A 170 -2.17 5.99 4.08
N GLY A 171 -1.63 5.51 5.19
CA GLY A 171 -0.98 6.37 6.17
C GLY A 171 -0.14 5.58 7.17
N SER A 172 0.87 6.24 7.73
CA SER A 172 1.82 5.63 8.67
C SER A 172 1.41 5.77 10.13
N LEU A 173 0.61 6.79 10.51
CA LEU A 173 0.26 7.18 11.87
C LEU A 173 -1.26 7.35 12.06
N LEU A 174 -2.06 6.45 11.51
CA LEU A 174 -3.54 6.56 11.55
C LEU A 174 -4.15 6.26 12.93
N GLU A 175 -3.39 5.73 13.88
CA GLU A 175 -3.91 5.40 15.23
C GLU A 175 -4.38 6.64 15.99
N SER A 176 -3.65 7.74 15.88
CA SER A 176 -4.00 8.99 16.60
C SER A 176 -5.23 9.73 16.06
N LEU A 177 -5.68 9.41 14.86
CA LEU A 177 -6.81 10.08 14.19
C LEU A 177 -8.14 9.32 14.32
N MET A 178 -8.11 8.04 14.66
CA MET A 178 -9.30 7.18 14.70
C MET A 178 -9.83 6.93 16.12
N ASP A 179 -9.10 7.38 17.15
CA ASP A 179 -9.50 7.27 18.59
C ASP A 179 -10.21 8.53 19.11
N ARG A 180 -10.69 9.41 18.21
CA ARG A 180 -11.45 10.62 18.58
C ARG A 180 -12.89 10.57 18.10
#